data_2fbdf72a764cc995241861c56258cb24
#
_entry.id   2fbdf72a764cc995241861c56258cb24
#
_cell.length_a   1.000
_cell.length_b   1.000
_cell.length_c   1.000
_cell.angle_alpha   90.00
_cell.angle_beta   90.00
_cell.angle_gamma   90.00
#
_symmetry.space_group_name_H-M   'P 1'
#
loop_
_entity.id
_entity.type
_entity.pdbx_description
1 polymer ?
#
loop_
_entity_poly.entity_id
_entity_poly.type
_entity_poly.pdbx_seq_one_letter_code
_entity_poly.pdbx_strand_id
1 'polypeptide(L)'
;VEGYMDVIGMHQVGVENVVASSGTALTQGQIRLIHRFTNNITVLYDGDAAGIKAALRGIDMLLEEGMNVKVVLLPAGEDPDSFARSHSASEFAEFISQNETDFIRFKTKLLLAEAGSDPIKRSALISDIIRTVAIIPDNIARSVYIRECSTTMEIDEQVLLNEVNKIRLNKEENQAAKSVRNTPPVQSPVNTIPEYPDFPGYQPYTQEEANTLP
;
A
#
# COMPACT_ATOMS: atom_id res chain seq x y z
N VAL A 1 -14.97 -3.45 4.16
CA VAL A 1 -15.49 -4.70 4.76
C VAL A 1 -15.00 -5.92 3.99
N GLU A 2 -15.20 -7.14 4.51
CA GLU A 2 -14.68 -8.35 3.88
C GLU A 2 -15.63 -8.95 2.84
N GLY A 3 -16.89 -9.11 3.17
CA GLY A 3 -17.89 -9.83 2.41
C GLY A 3 -18.92 -8.96 1.72
N TYR A 4 -19.56 -9.52 0.69
CA TYR A 4 -20.67 -8.84 0.01
C TYR A 4 -21.94 -8.80 0.87
N MET A 5 -22.10 -9.71 1.85
CA MET A 5 -23.21 -9.65 2.81
C MET A 5 -23.09 -8.43 3.70
N ASP A 6 -21.86 -8.09 4.14
CA ASP A 6 -21.60 -6.87 4.90
C ASP A 6 -22.00 -5.61 4.11
N VAL A 7 -21.68 -5.59 2.80
CA VAL A 7 -22.07 -4.48 1.91
C VAL A 7 -23.59 -4.36 1.86
N ILE A 8 -24.30 -5.47 1.70
CA ILE A 8 -25.77 -5.47 1.64
C ILE A 8 -26.36 -5.00 2.96
N GLY A 9 -25.91 -5.56 4.10
CA GLY A 9 -26.37 -5.18 5.43
C GLY A 9 -26.14 -3.70 5.72
N MET A 10 -24.95 -3.19 5.45
CA MET A 10 -24.62 -1.77 5.64
C MET A 10 -25.43 -0.85 4.72
N HIS A 11 -25.62 -1.24 3.46
CA HIS A 11 -26.44 -0.47 2.51
C HIS A 11 -27.90 -0.37 2.97
N GLN A 12 -28.46 -1.44 3.54
CA GLN A 12 -29.83 -1.47 4.07
C GLN A 12 -30.06 -0.46 5.21
N VAL A 13 -29.02 -0.17 5.99
CA VAL A 13 -29.07 0.84 7.07
C VAL A 13 -28.57 2.22 6.63
N GLY A 14 -28.42 2.44 5.30
CA GLY A 14 -28.10 3.76 4.73
C GLY A 14 -26.62 4.07 4.61
N VAL A 15 -25.71 3.12 4.84
CA VAL A 15 -24.29 3.28 4.56
C VAL A 15 -24.02 2.83 3.12
N GLU A 16 -24.10 3.76 2.17
CA GLU A 16 -24.04 3.47 0.74
C GLU A 16 -22.63 3.42 0.17
N ASN A 17 -21.66 4.13 0.81
CA ASN A 17 -20.26 4.22 0.38
C ASN A 17 -19.41 3.07 0.93
N VAL A 18 -19.88 1.84 0.79
CA VAL A 18 -19.25 0.63 1.29
C VAL A 18 -18.83 -0.29 0.14
N VAL A 19 -17.67 -0.92 0.28
CA VAL A 19 -17.14 -1.91 -0.68
C VAL A 19 -16.56 -3.10 0.07
N ALA A 20 -16.55 -4.28 -0.57
CA ALA A 20 -15.96 -5.49 -0.03
C ALA A 20 -14.70 -5.92 -0.79
N SER A 21 -13.75 -6.50 -0.08
CA SER A 21 -12.59 -7.18 -0.69
C SER A 21 -12.94 -8.54 -1.32
N SER A 22 -14.14 -9.07 -1.02
CA SER A 22 -14.71 -10.31 -1.58
C SER A 22 -13.89 -11.58 -1.28
N GLY A 23 -13.58 -11.80 0.00
CA GLY A 23 -12.96 -13.02 0.50
C GLY A 23 -11.46 -13.17 0.20
N THR A 24 -10.83 -12.12 -0.30
CA THR A 24 -9.38 -12.05 -0.52
C THR A 24 -8.82 -10.74 0.05
N ALA A 25 -7.51 -10.67 0.29
CA ALA A 25 -6.88 -9.40 0.59
C ALA A 25 -7.10 -8.42 -0.57
N LEU A 26 -7.24 -7.11 -0.27
CA LEU A 26 -7.32 -6.06 -1.28
C LEU A 26 -6.16 -6.15 -2.27
N THR A 27 -6.48 -6.11 -3.55
CA THR A 27 -5.48 -6.06 -4.63
C THR A 27 -5.12 -4.61 -4.97
N GLN A 28 -3.94 -4.38 -5.52
CA GLN A 28 -3.54 -3.04 -6.01
C GLN A 28 -4.54 -2.45 -7.00
N GLY A 29 -5.14 -3.30 -7.87
CA GLY A 29 -6.15 -2.86 -8.82
C GLY A 29 -7.41 -2.31 -8.15
N GLN A 30 -7.90 -2.99 -7.11
CA GLN A 30 -9.03 -2.54 -6.30
C GLN A 30 -8.70 -1.26 -5.54
N ILE A 31 -7.52 -1.17 -4.94
CA ILE A 31 -7.07 0.03 -4.22
C ILE A 31 -7.02 1.24 -5.15
N ARG A 32 -6.42 1.12 -6.34
CA ARG A 32 -6.38 2.19 -7.35
C ARG A 32 -7.76 2.59 -7.83
N LEU A 33 -8.68 1.64 -7.93
CA LEU A 33 -10.07 1.93 -8.29
C LEU A 33 -10.74 2.76 -7.19
N ILE A 34 -10.60 2.40 -5.93
CA ILE A 34 -11.14 3.15 -4.79
C ILE A 34 -10.51 4.55 -4.73
N HIS A 35 -9.17 4.63 -4.88
CA HIS A 35 -8.42 5.88 -4.83
C HIS A 35 -8.88 6.93 -5.86
N ARG A 36 -9.48 6.50 -6.97
CA ARG A 36 -10.09 7.44 -7.96
C ARG A 36 -11.32 8.19 -7.42
N PHE A 37 -11.95 7.68 -6.38
CA PHE A 37 -13.17 8.27 -5.79
C PHE A 37 -12.88 8.96 -4.46
N THR A 38 -11.92 8.49 -3.67
CA THR A 38 -11.61 9.04 -2.36
C THR A 38 -10.17 8.74 -1.95
N ASN A 39 -9.60 9.66 -1.17
CA ASN A 39 -8.31 9.45 -0.48
C ASN A 39 -8.50 8.88 0.94
N ASN A 40 -9.75 8.84 1.44
CA ASN A 40 -10.04 8.42 2.81
C ASN A 40 -10.78 7.10 2.81
N ILE A 41 -10.30 6.15 3.59
CA ILE A 41 -10.91 4.83 3.74
C ILE A 41 -11.00 4.47 5.22
N THR A 42 -12.16 3.95 5.62
CA THR A 42 -12.35 3.37 6.94
C THR A 42 -12.54 1.87 6.78
N VAL A 43 -11.68 1.09 7.40
CA VAL A 43 -11.73 -0.38 7.35
C VAL A 43 -12.44 -0.89 8.60
N LEU A 44 -13.53 -1.61 8.42
CA LEU A 44 -14.28 -2.25 9.50
C LEU A 44 -13.83 -3.70 9.61
N TYR A 45 -13.50 -4.09 10.82
CA TYR A 45 -13.08 -5.45 11.15
C TYR A 45 -13.92 -6.06 12.25
N ASP A 46 -14.09 -7.36 12.15
CA ASP A 46 -14.64 -8.16 13.21
C ASP A 46 -13.79 -8.02 14.49
N GLY A 47 -14.43 -7.97 15.63
CA GLY A 47 -13.78 -7.76 16.92
C GLY A 47 -12.93 -8.94 17.42
N ASP A 48 -12.46 -9.83 16.52
CA ASP A 48 -11.66 -10.98 16.89
C ASP A 48 -10.16 -10.81 16.61
N ALA A 49 -9.32 -11.58 17.31
CA ALA A 49 -7.86 -11.49 17.19
C ALA A 49 -7.32 -11.95 15.82
N ALA A 50 -8.07 -12.75 15.08
CA ALA A 50 -7.66 -13.23 13.76
C ALA A 50 -7.92 -12.15 12.70
N GLY A 51 -9.09 -11.48 12.76
CA GLY A 51 -9.45 -10.34 11.95
C GLY A 51 -8.44 -9.20 12.11
N ILE A 52 -8.06 -8.87 13.34
CA ILE A 52 -7.06 -7.83 13.63
C ILE A 52 -5.71 -8.11 12.94
N LYS A 53 -5.21 -9.35 12.99
CA LYS A 53 -3.93 -9.71 12.33
C LYS A 53 -4.02 -9.73 10.81
N ALA A 54 -5.17 -10.08 10.25
CA ALA A 54 -5.42 -9.99 8.82
C ALA A 54 -5.46 -8.52 8.36
N ALA A 55 -6.10 -7.68 9.14
CA ALA A 55 -6.17 -6.24 9.00
C ALA A 55 -4.80 -5.59 8.82
N LEU A 56 -3.89 -5.88 9.72
CA LEU A 56 -2.55 -5.26 9.74
C LEU A 56 -1.76 -5.50 8.44
N ARG A 57 -2.03 -6.59 7.72
CA ARG A 57 -1.30 -6.95 6.48
C ARG A 57 -1.84 -6.29 5.21
N GLY A 58 -3.15 -6.05 5.14
CA GLY A 58 -3.78 -5.48 3.94
C GLY A 58 -3.63 -3.97 3.82
N ILE A 59 -3.49 -3.29 4.96
CA ILE A 59 -3.51 -1.82 5.03
C ILE A 59 -2.22 -1.18 4.50
N ASP A 60 -1.09 -1.87 4.60
CA ASP A 60 0.19 -1.33 4.10
C ASP A 60 0.11 -0.93 2.61
N MET A 61 -0.63 -1.68 1.79
CA MET A 61 -0.85 -1.33 0.38
C MET A 61 -1.69 -0.07 0.18
N LEU A 62 -2.67 0.19 1.07
CA LEU A 62 -3.46 1.42 1.05
C LEU A 62 -2.60 2.63 1.40
N LEU A 63 -1.76 2.50 2.43
CA LEU A 63 -0.82 3.56 2.83
C LEU A 63 0.23 3.83 1.75
N GLU A 64 0.71 2.78 1.06
CA GLU A 64 1.68 2.89 -0.04
C GLU A 64 1.11 3.66 -1.25
N GLU A 65 -0.18 3.51 -1.53
CA GLU A 65 -0.90 4.28 -2.55
C GLU A 65 -1.29 5.70 -2.05
N GLY A 66 -0.90 6.09 -0.84
CA GLY A 66 -1.10 7.44 -0.29
C GLY A 66 -2.49 7.70 0.29
N MET A 67 -3.23 6.66 0.63
CA MET A 67 -4.56 6.80 1.21
C MET A 67 -4.49 7.05 2.72
N ASN A 68 -5.43 7.83 3.24
CA ASN A 68 -5.64 8.02 4.68
C ASN A 68 -6.51 6.86 5.20
N VAL A 69 -5.97 6.06 6.09
CA VAL A 69 -6.64 4.85 6.56
C VAL A 69 -7.05 4.98 8.02
N LYS A 70 -8.33 4.81 8.27
CA LYS A 70 -8.90 4.65 9.60
C LYS A 70 -9.39 3.21 9.78
N VAL A 71 -9.48 2.79 11.03
CA VAL A 71 -9.92 1.46 11.42
C VAL A 71 -11.03 1.59 12.46
N VAL A 72 -12.04 0.77 12.33
CA VAL A 72 -13.07 0.55 13.34
C VAL A 72 -13.07 -0.94 13.70
N LEU A 73 -12.96 -1.25 14.98
CA LEU A 73 -13.22 -2.60 15.49
C LEU A 73 -14.66 -2.67 15.97
N LEU A 74 -15.38 -3.65 15.48
CA LEU A 74 -16.71 -3.96 15.97
C LEU A 74 -16.64 -4.63 17.34
N PRO A 75 -17.72 -4.64 18.14
CA PRO A 75 -17.78 -5.38 19.38
C PRO A 75 -17.50 -6.87 19.17
N ALA A 76 -16.95 -7.53 20.20
CA ALA A 76 -16.62 -8.95 20.13
C ALA A 76 -17.84 -9.81 19.75
N GLY A 77 -17.69 -10.63 18.70
CA GLY A 77 -18.74 -11.49 18.18
C GLY A 77 -19.68 -10.83 17.17
N GLU A 78 -19.45 -9.58 16.82
CA GLU A 78 -20.18 -8.87 15.76
C GLU A 78 -19.33 -8.76 14.50
N ASP A 79 -19.99 -8.96 13.36
CA ASP A 79 -19.50 -8.60 12.02
C ASP A 79 -20.31 -7.40 11.47
N PRO A 80 -19.89 -6.77 10.36
CA PRO A 80 -20.60 -5.60 9.82
C PRO A 80 -22.07 -5.85 9.47
N ASP A 81 -22.43 -7.04 9.00
CA ASP A 81 -23.81 -7.39 8.68
C ASP A 81 -24.67 -7.55 9.95
N SER A 82 -24.19 -8.30 10.97
CA SER A 82 -24.91 -8.49 12.23
C SER A 82 -25.08 -7.18 12.98
N PHE A 83 -24.02 -6.36 13.02
CA PHE A 83 -24.07 -5.06 13.66
C PHE A 83 -25.04 -4.10 12.95
N ALA A 84 -25.04 -4.09 11.61
CA ALA A 84 -26.00 -3.29 10.82
C ALA A 84 -27.45 -3.70 11.07
N ARG A 85 -27.74 -4.99 11.23
CA ARG A 85 -29.10 -5.48 11.49
C ARG A 85 -29.63 -5.13 12.88
N SER A 86 -28.75 -4.96 13.85
CA SER A 86 -29.10 -4.69 15.26
C SER A 86 -29.19 -3.20 15.61
N HIS A 87 -28.74 -2.31 14.70
CA HIS A 87 -28.65 -0.86 14.92
C HIS A 87 -29.35 -0.07 13.82
N SER A 88 -29.87 1.09 14.16
CA SER A 88 -30.36 2.05 13.16
C SER A 88 -29.23 2.72 12.40
N ALA A 89 -29.53 3.32 11.26
CA ALA A 89 -28.57 4.08 10.45
C ALA A 89 -27.82 5.15 11.27
N SER A 90 -28.51 5.86 12.15
CA SER A 90 -27.93 6.90 13.00
C SER A 90 -26.99 6.32 14.06
N GLU A 91 -27.38 5.23 14.72
CA GLU A 91 -26.57 4.56 15.72
C GLU A 91 -25.31 3.95 15.08
N PHE A 92 -25.44 3.37 13.88
CA PHE A 92 -24.29 2.83 13.14
C PHE A 92 -23.29 3.94 12.75
N ALA A 93 -23.78 5.05 12.21
CA ALA A 93 -22.93 6.20 11.84
C ALA A 93 -22.25 6.82 13.06
N GLU A 94 -22.97 6.95 14.18
CA GLU A 94 -22.45 7.45 15.44
C GLU A 94 -21.37 6.52 16.00
N PHE A 95 -21.60 5.21 15.96
CA PHE A 95 -20.61 4.21 16.40
C PHE A 95 -19.32 4.31 15.58
N ILE A 96 -19.40 4.39 14.25
CA ILE A 96 -18.22 4.57 13.41
C ILE A 96 -17.49 5.85 13.80
N SER A 97 -18.19 6.98 13.87
CA SER A 97 -17.58 8.29 14.19
C SER A 97 -16.89 8.32 15.55
N GLN A 98 -17.42 7.63 16.54
CA GLN A 98 -16.86 7.59 17.90
C GLN A 98 -15.68 6.60 18.04
N ASN A 99 -15.67 5.54 17.24
CA ASN A 99 -14.71 4.43 17.36
C ASN A 99 -13.64 4.40 16.26
N GLU A 100 -13.77 5.24 15.22
CA GLU A 100 -12.76 5.29 14.18
C GLU A 100 -11.44 5.82 14.74
N THR A 101 -10.37 5.10 14.44
CA THR A 101 -9.01 5.44 14.89
C THR A 101 -8.08 5.39 13.68
N ASP A 102 -7.16 6.33 13.59
CA ASP A 102 -6.07 6.27 12.61
C ASP A 102 -5.31 4.94 12.72
N PHE A 103 -4.97 4.36 11.55
CA PHE A 103 -4.37 3.01 11.52
C PHE A 103 -3.00 2.95 12.20
N ILE A 104 -2.14 3.94 12.01
CA ILE A 104 -0.80 3.95 12.64
C ILE A 104 -0.94 4.01 14.15
N ARG A 105 -1.83 4.86 14.63
CA ARG A 105 -2.16 4.97 16.06
C ARG A 105 -2.74 3.67 16.62
N PHE A 106 -3.67 3.06 15.88
CA PHE A 106 -4.26 1.77 16.24
C PHE A 106 -3.18 0.67 16.33
N LYS A 107 -2.37 0.51 15.26
CA LYS A 107 -1.29 -0.47 15.18
C LYS A 107 -0.29 -0.28 16.34
N THR A 108 0.11 0.96 16.59
CA THR A 108 1.07 1.28 17.67
C THR A 108 0.54 0.87 19.03
N LYS A 109 -0.71 1.24 19.37
CA LYS A 109 -1.31 0.87 20.64
C LYS A 109 -1.45 -0.64 20.81
N LEU A 110 -1.93 -1.34 19.79
CA LEU A 110 -2.11 -2.79 19.79
C LEU A 110 -0.79 -3.51 20.05
N LEU A 111 0.23 -3.19 19.26
CA LEU A 111 1.52 -3.87 19.33
C LEU A 111 2.27 -3.56 20.63
N LEU A 112 2.18 -2.34 21.15
CA LEU A 112 2.77 -2.02 22.46
C LEU A 112 2.09 -2.79 23.60
N ALA A 113 0.78 -2.97 23.54
CA ALA A 113 0.05 -3.80 24.51
C ALA A 113 0.49 -5.28 24.46
N GLU A 114 0.73 -5.83 23.26
CA GLU A 114 1.23 -7.21 23.09
C GLU A 114 2.68 -7.38 23.59
N ALA A 115 3.54 -6.37 23.42
CA ALA A 115 4.95 -6.44 23.82
C ALA A 115 5.13 -6.46 25.33
N GLY A 116 4.22 -5.82 26.08
CA GLY A 116 4.38 -5.61 27.50
C GLY A 116 5.71 -4.94 27.85
N SER A 117 6.41 -5.48 28.85
CA SER A 117 7.72 -4.98 29.30
C SER A 117 8.93 -5.70 28.67
N ASP A 118 8.73 -6.64 27.72
CA ASP A 118 9.82 -7.39 27.08
C ASP A 118 10.57 -6.49 26.07
N PRO A 119 11.86 -6.14 26.31
CA PRO A 119 12.60 -5.22 25.44
C PRO A 119 12.83 -5.77 24.03
N ILE A 120 12.95 -7.09 23.88
CA ILE A 120 13.21 -7.73 22.57
C ILE A 120 11.94 -7.65 21.72
N LYS A 121 10.80 -8.00 22.29
CA LYS A 121 9.50 -7.88 21.60
C LYS A 121 9.21 -6.42 21.28
N ARG A 122 9.42 -5.52 22.23
CA ARG A 122 9.21 -4.08 22.04
C ARG A 122 10.04 -3.53 20.87
N SER A 123 11.33 -3.89 20.80
CA SER A 123 12.22 -3.49 19.68
C SER A 123 11.72 -4.00 18.32
N ALA A 124 11.31 -5.27 18.24
CA ALA A 124 10.79 -5.86 17.01
C ALA A 124 9.50 -5.17 16.53
N LEU A 125 8.59 -4.85 17.47
CA LEU A 125 7.33 -4.17 17.17
C LEU A 125 7.53 -2.72 16.74
N ILE A 126 8.47 -2.00 17.38
CA ILE A 126 8.86 -0.65 16.98
C ILE A 126 9.37 -0.66 15.54
N SER A 127 10.24 -1.62 15.19
CA SER A 127 10.75 -1.78 13.82
C SER A 127 9.63 -2.05 12.82
N ASP A 128 8.59 -2.80 13.20
CA ASP A 128 7.43 -3.06 12.33
C ASP A 128 6.59 -1.80 12.12
N ILE A 129 6.33 -1.02 13.16
CA ILE A 129 5.62 0.27 13.08
C ILE A 129 6.38 1.24 12.17
N ILE A 130 7.70 1.35 12.34
CA ILE A 130 8.54 2.25 11.55
C ILE A 130 8.57 1.85 10.07
N ARG A 131 8.55 0.54 9.76
CA ARG A 131 8.38 0.07 8.37
C ARG A 131 7.06 0.53 7.77
N THR A 132 5.97 0.44 8.53
CA THR A 132 4.65 0.94 8.07
C THR A 132 4.67 2.45 7.85
N VAL A 133 5.30 3.23 8.71
CA VAL A 133 5.45 4.69 8.50
C VAL A 133 6.31 4.99 7.26
N ALA A 134 7.38 4.21 7.03
CA ALA A 134 8.30 4.43 5.92
C ALA A 134 7.67 4.25 4.53
N ILE A 135 6.58 3.47 4.40
CA ILE A 135 5.91 3.26 3.12
C ILE A 135 5.01 4.42 2.70
N ILE A 136 4.61 5.31 3.63
CA ILE A 136 3.77 6.47 3.33
C ILE A 136 4.52 7.40 2.35
N PRO A 137 3.93 7.74 1.18
CA PRO A 137 4.64 8.52 0.17
C PRO A 137 4.79 10.01 0.56
N ASP A 138 3.83 10.58 1.27
CA ASP A 138 3.86 12.00 1.66
C ASP A 138 4.83 12.27 2.80
N ASN A 139 5.77 13.22 2.58
CA ASN A 139 6.81 13.57 3.54
C ASN A 139 6.27 14.23 4.81
N ILE A 140 5.22 15.06 4.67
CA ILE A 140 4.64 15.79 5.79
C ILE A 140 3.88 14.81 6.69
N ALA A 141 3.03 13.97 6.09
CA ALA A 141 2.31 12.92 6.81
C ALA A 141 3.28 12.01 7.57
N ARG A 142 4.37 11.56 6.93
CA ARG A 142 5.42 10.76 7.61
C ARG A 142 6.00 11.47 8.83
N SER A 143 6.34 12.75 8.69
CA SER A 143 6.92 13.52 9.80
C SER A 143 5.95 13.65 10.97
N VAL A 144 4.66 13.82 10.69
CA VAL A 144 3.61 13.85 11.73
C VAL A 144 3.53 12.51 12.45
N TYR A 145 3.51 11.38 11.70
CA TYR A 145 3.47 10.05 12.29
C TYR A 145 4.76 9.70 13.06
N ILE A 146 5.94 10.11 12.58
CA ILE A 146 7.21 9.90 13.31
C ILE A 146 7.15 10.60 14.67
N ARG A 147 6.68 11.85 14.73
CA ARG A 147 6.53 12.57 16.00
C ARG A 147 5.52 11.91 16.93
N GLU A 148 4.38 11.46 16.41
CA GLU A 148 3.38 10.76 17.20
C GLU A 148 3.92 9.43 17.76
N CYS A 149 4.61 8.65 16.92
CA CYS A 149 5.27 7.43 17.32
C CYS A 149 6.37 7.67 18.37
N SER A 150 7.20 8.72 18.20
CA SER A 150 8.21 9.12 19.17
C SER A 150 7.60 9.34 20.56
N THR A 151 6.52 10.09 20.62
CA THR A 151 5.81 10.36 21.88
C THR A 151 5.20 9.09 22.48
N THR A 152 4.54 8.26 21.66
CA THR A 152 3.82 7.07 22.14
C THR A 152 4.75 5.94 22.57
N MET A 153 5.88 5.78 21.87
CA MET A 153 6.86 4.72 22.12
C MET A 153 7.99 5.15 23.06
N GLU A 154 8.04 6.45 23.43
CA GLU A 154 9.09 7.04 24.26
C GLU A 154 10.50 6.87 23.67
N ILE A 155 10.60 7.11 22.35
CA ILE A 155 11.87 7.03 21.59
C ILE A 155 12.15 8.39 20.98
N ASP A 156 13.42 8.76 20.93
CA ASP A 156 13.86 10.01 20.31
C ASP A 156 13.43 10.09 18.84
N GLU A 157 12.85 11.22 18.45
CA GLU A 157 12.30 11.46 17.09
C GLU A 157 13.40 11.30 16.01
N GLN A 158 14.64 11.74 16.34
CA GLN A 158 15.76 11.66 15.40
C GLN A 158 16.17 10.21 15.12
N VAL A 159 16.08 9.33 16.11
CA VAL A 159 16.36 7.89 15.94
C VAL A 159 15.34 7.27 14.99
N LEU A 160 14.05 7.56 15.16
CA LEU A 160 12.98 7.07 14.30
C LEU A 160 13.11 7.61 12.86
N LEU A 161 13.42 8.91 12.73
CA LEU A 161 13.63 9.55 11.43
C LEU A 161 14.79 8.90 10.66
N ASN A 162 15.91 8.64 11.33
CA ASN A 162 17.06 7.99 10.72
C ASN A 162 16.73 6.57 10.24
N GLU A 163 15.97 5.79 11.02
CA GLU A 163 15.57 4.44 10.63
C GLU A 163 14.57 4.44 9.46
N VAL A 164 13.59 5.36 9.46
CA VAL A 164 12.68 5.57 8.32
C VAL A 164 13.47 5.88 7.04
N ASN A 165 14.43 6.80 7.10
CA ASN A 165 15.24 7.17 5.95
C ASN A 165 16.07 6.00 5.43
N LYS A 166 16.69 5.22 6.31
CA LYS A 166 17.43 4.01 5.96
C LYS A 166 16.56 2.96 5.25
N ILE A 167 15.36 2.71 5.75
CA ILE A 167 14.40 1.79 5.11
C ILE A 167 14.05 2.27 3.70
N ARG A 168 13.80 3.56 3.52
CA ARG A 168 13.45 4.14 2.22
C ARG A 168 14.59 4.06 1.21
N LEU A 169 15.82 4.42 1.61
CA LEU A 169 17.00 4.30 0.75
C LEU A 169 17.22 2.85 0.29
N ASN A 170 17.15 1.89 1.20
CA ASN A 170 17.27 0.47 0.86
C ASN A 170 16.16 0.01 -0.12
N LYS A 171 14.94 0.55 -0.01
CA LYS A 171 13.83 0.24 -0.94
C LYS A 171 14.13 0.79 -2.34
N GLU A 172 14.60 2.02 -2.44
CA GLU A 172 14.95 2.69 -3.70
C GLU A 172 16.10 1.97 -4.41
N GLU A 173 17.17 1.61 -3.69
CA GLU A 173 18.31 0.85 -4.23
C GLU A 173 17.88 -0.52 -4.75
N ASN A 174 17.03 -1.24 -4.01
CA ASN A 174 16.51 -2.54 -4.42
C ASN A 174 15.58 -2.44 -5.66
N GLN A 175 14.83 -1.36 -5.81
CA GLN A 175 13.99 -1.12 -6.99
C GLN A 175 14.86 -0.77 -8.20
N ALA A 176 15.87 0.08 -8.04
CA ALA A 176 16.82 0.41 -9.09
C ALA A 176 17.58 -0.83 -9.59
N ALA A 177 18.05 -1.68 -8.67
CA ALA A 177 18.74 -2.93 -9.02
C ALA A 177 17.83 -3.93 -9.79
N LYS A 178 16.54 -3.98 -9.47
CA LYS A 178 15.56 -4.81 -10.18
C LYS A 178 15.25 -4.26 -11.58
N SER A 179 15.14 -2.94 -11.74
CA SER A 179 14.90 -2.32 -13.05
C SER A 179 16.05 -2.55 -14.01
N VAL A 180 17.30 -2.50 -13.54
CA VAL A 180 18.49 -2.78 -14.36
C VAL A 180 18.53 -4.25 -14.80
N ARG A 181 18.10 -5.19 -13.96
CA ARG A 181 18.07 -6.62 -14.31
C ARG A 181 16.97 -6.98 -15.29
N ASN A 182 15.89 -6.21 -15.37
CA ASN A 182 14.76 -6.46 -16.25
C ASN A 182 14.83 -5.67 -17.58
N THR A 183 15.88 -4.89 -17.82
CA THR A 183 16.12 -4.32 -19.14
C THR A 183 16.61 -5.45 -20.04
N PRO A 184 15.87 -5.83 -21.10
CA PRO A 184 16.38 -6.80 -22.05
C PRO A 184 17.69 -6.25 -22.63
N PRO A 185 18.69 -7.09 -22.91
CA PRO A 185 19.93 -6.63 -23.50
C PRO A 185 19.58 -5.84 -24.76
N VAL A 186 20.05 -4.60 -24.82
CA VAL A 186 19.94 -3.78 -26.02
C VAL A 186 20.64 -4.58 -27.10
N GLN A 187 19.87 -5.22 -27.98
CA GLN A 187 20.40 -5.78 -29.19
C GLN A 187 20.97 -4.60 -29.96
N SER A 188 22.29 -4.56 -30.09
CA SER A 188 22.95 -3.65 -31.02
C SER A 188 22.20 -3.76 -32.35
N PRO A 189 21.84 -2.66 -32.99
CA PRO A 189 21.18 -2.76 -34.28
C PRO A 189 22.08 -3.61 -35.19
N VAL A 190 21.63 -4.83 -35.47
CA VAL A 190 22.23 -5.63 -36.52
C VAL A 190 21.99 -4.81 -37.79
N ASN A 191 23.07 -4.29 -38.35
CA ASN A 191 23.06 -3.56 -39.59
C ASN A 191 22.70 -4.57 -40.71
N THR A 192 21.43 -4.99 -40.73
CA THR A 192 20.87 -5.73 -41.84
C THR A 192 20.73 -4.72 -42.97
N ILE A 193 21.71 -4.71 -43.85
CA ILE A 193 21.58 -4.10 -45.17
C ILE A 193 20.31 -4.72 -45.79
N PRO A 194 19.30 -3.92 -46.17
CA PRO A 194 18.13 -4.48 -46.82
C PRO A 194 18.59 -5.21 -48.09
N GLU A 195 18.27 -6.50 -48.23
CA GLU A 195 18.40 -7.23 -49.46
C GLU A 195 17.45 -6.57 -50.45
N TYR A 196 18.03 -5.80 -51.40
CA TYR A 196 17.27 -5.26 -52.51
C TYR A 196 16.89 -6.42 -53.44
N PRO A 197 15.66 -6.45 -53.97
CA PRO A 197 15.27 -7.46 -54.96
C PRO A 197 16.17 -7.34 -56.21
N ASP A 198 16.64 -8.49 -56.72
CA ASP A 198 17.46 -8.60 -57.92
C ASP A 198 16.74 -7.95 -59.11
N PHE A 199 17.15 -6.75 -59.47
CA PHE A 199 16.76 -6.15 -60.71
C PHE A 199 17.75 -6.59 -61.84
N PRO A 200 17.31 -7.25 -62.89
CA PRO A 200 18.20 -7.63 -63.97
C PRO A 200 18.85 -6.39 -64.56
N GLY A 201 20.19 -6.27 -64.41
CA GLY A 201 20.97 -5.15 -64.94
C GLY A 201 21.54 -4.18 -63.91
N TYR A 202 21.28 -4.40 -62.56
CA TYR A 202 21.89 -3.59 -61.55
C TYR A 202 23.23 -4.22 -61.10
N GLN A 203 24.32 -3.48 -61.28
CA GLN A 203 25.63 -3.80 -60.70
C GLN A 203 25.86 -2.82 -59.54
N PRO A 204 26.01 -3.29 -58.30
CA PRO A 204 26.32 -2.41 -57.17
C PRO A 204 27.72 -1.82 -57.35
N TYR A 205 27.85 -0.52 -57.12
CA TYR A 205 29.16 0.18 -57.14
C TYR A 205 30.10 -0.45 -56.12
N THR A 206 31.33 -0.69 -56.54
CA THR A 206 32.38 -1.12 -55.63
C THR A 206 32.78 0.03 -54.69
N GLN A 207 33.32 -0.29 -53.50
CA GLN A 207 33.78 0.73 -52.53
C GLN A 207 34.83 1.70 -53.11
N GLU A 208 35.57 1.29 -54.15
CA GLU A 208 36.53 2.15 -54.85
C GLU A 208 35.83 3.18 -55.73
N GLU A 209 34.72 2.84 -56.35
CA GLU A 209 33.94 3.75 -57.19
C GLU A 209 33.15 4.79 -56.35
N ALA A 210 32.75 4.44 -55.13
CA ALA A 210 32.04 5.33 -54.22
C ALA A 210 32.93 6.47 -53.72
N ASN A 211 34.25 6.29 -53.67
CA ASN A 211 35.21 7.28 -53.18
C ASN A 211 35.68 8.28 -54.27
N THR A 212 35.21 8.15 -55.49
CA THR A 212 35.62 9.01 -56.62
C THR A 212 34.52 9.93 -57.14
N LEU A 213 33.36 9.98 -56.47
CA LEU A 213 32.30 10.95 -56.78
C LEU A 213 32.61 12.31 -56.21
N PRO A 214 32.45 13.40 -56.93
CA PRO A 214 32.80 14.76 -56.53
C PRO A 214 31.90 15.33 -55.42
#